data_37547fda314f65a90b89ed0cba932194
#
_entry.id   37547fda314f65a90b89ed0cba932194
#
_cell.length_a   1.000
_cell.length_b   1.000
_cell.length_c   1.000
_cell.angle_alpha   90.00
_cell.angle_beta   90.00
_cell.angle_gamma   90.00
#
_symmetry.space_group_name_H-M   'P 1'
#
loop_
_entity.id
_entity.type
_entity.pdbx_description
1 polymer ?
#
loop_
_entity_poly.entity_id
_entity_poly.type
_entity_poly.pdbx_seq_one_letter_code
_entity_poly.pdbx_strand_id
1 'polypeptide(L)'
;TVLTKIILFPLSLLSQKNSIKMVKMQPRLDDIRIRNEGNIELIMQEQRRLYKEEGYSTVIGILPLLLQIPLILGLINVIYNPLQHLLHVSPDVISLLADKTMELTGVADLGYGGQLTIMETVQKYPEAFLALPGVSEIVEQIKQADLMFLGINLSEVPKWASATVLVPLLSGASALILSLVQNSVNVLQKEQSA
;
A
#
# COMPACT_ATOMS: atom_id res chain seq x y z
N THR A 1 1.18 -11.77 -0.52
CA THR A 1 0.60 -11.03 -1.66
C THR A 1 -0.35 -11.89 -2.49
N VAL A 2 0.08 -13.08 -2.98
CA VAL A 2 -0.79 -13.97 -3.81
C VAL A 2 -1.98 -14.47 -3.00
N LEU A 3 -1.77 -14.97 -1.79
CA LEU A 3 -2.82 -15.47 -0.91
C LEU A 3 -3.85 -14.38 -0.58
N THR A 4 -3.40 -13.18 -0.30
CA THR A 4 -4.28 -12.02 -0.08
C THR A 4 -5.14 -11.72 -1.30
N LYS A 5 -4.57 -11.78 -2.52
CA LYS A 5 -5.31 -11.57 -3.77
C LYS A 5 -6.36 -12.64 -3.99
N ILE A 6 -6.06 -13.90 -3.66
CA ILE A 6 -7.02 -15.03 -3.77
C ILE A 6 -8.20 -14.80 -2.82
N ILE A 7 -7.94 -14.40 -1.56
CA ILE A 7 -8.99 -14.13 -0.58
C ILE A 7 -9.87 -12.95 -0.99
N LEU A 8 -9.26 -11.89 -1.54
CA LEU A 8 -9.98 -10.68 -1.96
C LEU A 8 -10.62 -10.79 -3.36
N PHE A 9 -10.31 -11.85 -4.12
CA PHE A 9 -10.79 -12.02 -5.48
C PHE A 9 -12.34 -12.04 -5.60
N PRO A 10 -13.08 -12.82 -4.80
CA PRO A 10 -14.55 -12.83 -4.89
C PRO A 10 -15.16 -11.46 -4.57
N LEU A 11 -14.54 -10.71 -3.64
CA LEU A 11 -14.97 -9.36 -3.32
C LEU A 11 -14.69 -8.39 -4.45
N SER A 12 -13.54 -8.51 -5.11
CA SER A 12 -13.18 -7.71 -6.28
C SER A 12 -14.16 -7.95 -7.44
N LEU A 13 -14.58 -9.20 -7.67
CA LEU A 13 -15.60 -9.53 -8.67
C LEU A 13 -16.96 -8.90 -8.33
N LEU A 14 -17.36 -8.90 -7.07
CA LEU A 14 -18.60 -8.27 -6.63
C LEU A 14 -18.58 -6.77 -6.87
N SER A 15 -17.47 -6.11 -6.50
CA SER A 15 -17.24 -4.68 -6.74
C SER A 15 -17.24 -4.35 -8.23
N GLN A 16 -16.59 -5.17 -9.05
CA GLN A 16 -16.56 -4.98 -10.50
C GLN A 16 -17.94 -5.10 -11.13
N LYS A 17 -18.75 -6.10 -10.74
CA LYS A 17 -20.15 -6.23 -11.19
C LYS A 17 -20.98 -5.00 -10.78
N ASN A 18 -20.78 -4.48 -9.58
CA ASN A 18 -21.45 -3.28 -9.11
C ASN A 18 -21.01 -2.03 -9.92
N SER A 19 -19.74 -1.92 -10.27
CA SER A 19 -19.23 -0.84 -11.11
C SER A 19 -19.81 -0.85 -12.52
N ILE A 20 -19.99 -2.03 -13.12
CA ILE A 20 -20.65 -2.18 -14.43
C ILE A 20 -22.10 -1.67 -14.37
N LYS A 21 -22.83 -1.92 -13.28
CA LYS A 21 -24.18 -1.35 -13.09
C LYS A 21 -24.15 0.17 -13.11
N MET A 22 -23.16 0.78 -12.41
CA MET A 22 -22.99 2.23 -12.40
C MET A 22 -22.78 2.80 -13.79
N VAL A 23 -21.90 2.20 -14.61
CA VAL A 23 -21.68 2.64 -15.99
C VAL A 23 -22.95 2.57 -16.84
N LYS A 24 -23.70 1.47 -16.73
CA LYS A 24 -24.97 1.30 -17.45
C LYS A 24 -26.04 2.31 -17.05
N MET A 25 -26.00 2.80 -15.81
CA MET A 25 -26.95 3.79 -15.31
C MET A 25 -26.57 5.24 -15.66
N GLN A 26 -25.35 5.50 -16.13
CA GLN A 26 -24.87 6.87 -16.40
C GLN A 26 -25.83 7.69 -17.27
N PRO A 27 -26.33 7.21 -18.42
CA PRO A 27 -27.27 7.98 -19.24
C PRO A 27 -28.54 8.42 -18.48
N ARG A 28 -29.11 7.47 -17.68
CA ARG A 28 -30.31 7.75 -16.87
C ARG A 28 -30.01 8.75 -15.72
N LEU A 29 -28.80 8.68 -15.16
CA LEU A 29 -28.35 9.64 -14.13
C LEU A 29 -28.16 11.05 -14.72
N ASP A 30 -27.65 11.15 -15.94
CA ASP A 30 -27.49 12.42 -16.62
C ASP A 30 -28.86 13.01 -17.00
N ASP A 31 -29.81 12.19 -17.46
CA ASP A 31 -31.22 12.62 -17.71
C ASP A 31 -31.90 13.15 -16.43
N ILE A 32 -31.69 12.49 -15.29
CA ILE A 32 -32.22 12.95 -13.99
C ILE A 32 -31.63 14.31 -13.64
N ARG A 33 -30.34 14.55 -13.86
CA ARG A 33 -29.68 15.83 -13.58
C ARG A 33 -30.21 16.95 -14.47
N ILE A 34 -30.31 16.70 -15.77
CA ILE A 34 -30.77 17.67 -16.76
C ILE A 34 -32.23 18.02 -16.50
N ARG A 35 -33.08 17.00 -16.25
CA ARG A 35 -34.53 17.20 -16.05
C ARG A 35 -34.87 17.97 -14.78
N ASN A 36 -34.06 17.82 -13.74
CA ASN A 36 -34.27 18.41 -12.43
C ASN A 36 -33.22 19.49 -12.13
N GLU A 37 -32.64 20.14 -13.15
CA GLU A 37 -31.63 21.17 -12.99
C GLU A 37 -32.10 22.26 -12.01
N GLY A 38 -31.24 22.58 -11.02
CA GLY A 38 -31.54 23.55 -9.95
C GLY A 38 -32.22 22.95 -8.71
N ASN A 39 -32.75 21.72 -8.76
CA ASN A 39 -33.36 21.06 -7.60
C ASN A 39 -32.54 19.86 -7.13
N ILE A 40 -31.55 20.14 -6.29
CA ILE A 40 -30.60 19.13 -5.77
C ILE A 40 -31.33 18.02 -4.97
N GLU A 41 -32.38 18.40 -4.23
CA GLU A 41 -33.11 17.43 -3.40
C GLU A 41 -33.85 16.40 -4.27
N LEU A 42 -34.49 16.83 -5.33
CA LEU A 42 -35.22 15.97 -6.27
C LEU A 42 -34.23 15.08 -7.06
N ILE A 43 -33.08 15.64 -7.48
CA ILE A 43 -32.00 14.88 -8.12
C ILE A 43 -31.54 13.74 -7.21
N MET A 44 -31.24 14.02 -5.93
CA MET A 44 -30.81 13.01 -4.98
C MET A 44 -31.89 11.94 -4.72
N GLN A 45 -33.14 12.33 -4.67
CA GLN A 45 -34.27 11.41 -4.46
C GLN A 45 -34.41 10.45 -5.64
N GLU A 46 -34.42 10.97 -6.87
CA GLU A 46 -34.54 10.15 -8.08
C GLU A 46 -33.30 9.25 -8.29
N GLN A 47 -32.09 9.75 -8.00
CA GLN A 47 -30.87 8.92 -8.03
C GLN A 47 -30.93 7.75 -7.04
N ARG A 48 -31.37 8.00 -5.80
CA ARG A 48 -31.54 6.92 -4.80
C ARG A 48 -32.57 5.88 -5.25
N ARG A 49 -33.64 6.32 -5.90
CA ARG A 49 -34.67 5.42 -6.46
C ARG A 49 -34.06 4.56 -7.56
N LEU A 50 -33.33 5.15 -8.51
CA LEU A 50 -32.66 4.45 -9.59
C LEU A 50 -31.65 3.42 -9.05
N TYR A 51 -30.84 3.76 -8.03
CA TYR A 51 -29.90 2.83 -7.40
C TYR A 51 -30.61 1.61 -6.79
N LYS A 52 -31.76 1.82 -6.17
CA LYS A 52 -32.56 0.72 -5.64
C LYS A 52 -33.14 -0.16 -6.74
N GLU A 53 -33.69 0.44 -7.81
CA GLU A 53 -34.25 -0.28 -8.96
C GLU A 53 -33.21 -1.16 -9.64
N GLU A 54 -32.00 -0.66 -9.85
CA GLU A 54 -30.91 -1.40 -10.51
C GLU A 54 -30.10 -2.28 -9.54
N GLY A 55 -30.43 -2.26 -8.25
CA GLY A 55 -29.70 -3.02 -7.24
C GLY A 55 -28.23 -2.61 -7.14
N TYR A 56 -27.94 -1.31 -7.34
CA TYR A 56 -26.61 -0.72 -7.17
C TYR A 56 -26.39 -0.36 -5.71
N SER A 57 -25.18 -0.62 -5.22
CA SER A 57 -24.78 -0.24 -3.87
C SER A 57 -23.44 0.50 -3.89
N THR A 58 -23.43 1.73 -3.41
CA THR A 58 -22.21 2.52 -3.24
C THR A 58 -21.23 1.85 -2.27
N VAL A 59 -21.76 1.19 -1.24
CA VAL A 59 -20.95 0.48 -0.22
C VAL A 59 -20.16 -0.67 -0.84
N ILE A 60 -20.78 -1.45 -1.75
CA ILE A 60 -20.10 -2.56 -2.43
C ILE A 60 -18.93 -2.05 -3.27
N GLY A 61 -19.03 -0.86 -3.87
CA GLY A 61 -17.94 -0.26 -4.63
C GLY A 61 -16.73 0.11 -3.75
N ILE A 62 -16.95 0.52 -2.51
CA ILE A 62 -15.91 0.95 -1.57
C ILE A 62 -15.37 -0.22 -0.73
N LEU A 63 -16.10 -1.31 -0.64
CA LEU A 63 -15.80 -2.43 0.25
C LEU A 63 -14.38 -3.01 0.09
N PRO A 64 -13.83 -3.20 -1.14
CA PRO A 64 -12.44 -3.66 -1.30
C PRO A 64 -11.44 -2.69 -0.67
N LEU A 65 -11.66 -1.39 -0.81
CA LEU A 65 -10.80 -0.35 -0.23
C LEU A 65 -10.84 -0.39 1.30
N LEU A 66 -12.03 -0.52 1.90
CA LEU A 66 -12.19 -0.62 3.35
C LEU A 66 -11.48 -1.83 3.94
N LEU A 67 -11.48 -2.97 3.25
CA LEU A 67 -10.75 -4.16 3.69
C LEU A 67 -9.25 -4.07 3.42
N GLN A 68 -8.84 -3.33 2.42
CA GLN A 68 -7.45 -3.15 2.08
C GLN A 68 -6.71 -2.27 3.09
N ILE A 69 -7.38 -1.27 3.70
CA ILE A 69 -6.76 -0.34 4.66
C ILE A 69 -6.15 -1.07 5.87
N PRO A 70 -6.87 -1.92 6.63
CA PRO A 70 -6.28 -2.65 7.75
C PRO A 70 -5.12 -3.55 7.34
N LEU A 71 -5.23 -4.16 6.16
CA LEU A 71 -4.19 -5.03 5.63
C LEU A 71 -2.91 -4.25 5.29
N ILE A 72 -3.05 -3.07 4.68
CA ILE A 72 -1.91 -2.18 4.39
C ILE A 72 -1.27 -1.70 5.69
N LEU A 73 -2.08 -1.28 6.68
CA LEU A 73 -1.57 -0.83 7.98
C LEU A 73 -0.81 -1.95 8.71
N GLY A 74 -1.32 -3.18 8.68
CA GLY A 74 -0.63 -4.33 9.24
C GLY A 74 0.69 -4.63 8.51
N LEU A 75 0.70 -4.57 7.18
CA LEU A 75 1.91 -4.78 6.37
C LEU A 75 2.96 -3.69 6.62
N ILE A 76 2.53 -2.43 6.70
CA ILE A 76 3.42 -1.30 7.02
C ILE A 76 4.11 -1.54 8.36
N ASN A 77 3.36 -1.97 9.38
CA ASN A 77 3.94 -2.24 10.70
C ASN A 77 5.01 -3.34 10.65
N VAL A 78 4.78 -4.43 9.89
CA VAL A 78 5.76 -5.50 9.71
C VAL A 78 7.01 -5.00 8.97
N ILE A 79 6.83 -4.16 7.94
CA ILE A 79 7.95 -3.62 7.14
C ILE A 79 8.82 -2.69 7.99
N TYR A 80 8.22 -1.82 8.80
CA TYR A 80 8.97 -0.87 9.62
C TYR A 80 9.55 -1.46 10.90
N ASN A 81 9.03 -2.61 11.35
CA ASN A 81 9.50 -3.30 12.56
C ASN A 81 9.94 -4.75 12.26
N PRO A 82 10.90 -4.96 11.34
CA PRO A 82 11.32 -6.28 10.91
C PRO A 82 12.01 -7.08 12.01
N LEU A 83 12.76 -6.45 12.91
CA LEU A 83 13.41 -7.12 14.02
C LEU A 83 12.39 -7.78 14.95
N GLN A 84 11.30 -7.08 15.25
CA GLN A 84 10.23 -7.58 16.10
C GLN A 84 9.37 -8.64 15.41
N HIS A 85 8.95 -8.39 14.16
CA HIS A 85 7.93 -9.20 13.47
C HIS A 85 8.49 -10.32 12.61
N LEU A 86 9.69 -10.18 12.05
CA LEU A 86 10.31 -11.20 11.21
C LEU A 86 11.35 -12.00 11.97
N LEU A 87 12.21 -11.33 12.75
CA LEU A 87 13.28 -11.98 13.50
C LEU A 87 12.90 -12.29 14.95
N HIS A 88 11.71 -11.87 15.40
CA HIS A 88 11.16 -12.12 16.75
C HIS A 88 12.11 -11.68 17.87
N VAL A 89 12.87 -10.61 17.65
CA VAL A 89 13.80 -10.04 18.62
C VAL A 89 13.02 -9.39 19.75
N SER A 90 13.46 -9.62 20.99
CA SER A 90 12.80 -9.02 22.15
C SER A 90 12.97 -7.49 22.18
N PRO A 91 11.99 -6.75 22.75
CA PRO A 91 12.07 -5.29 22.83
C PRO A 91 13.32 -4.77 23.54
N ASP A 92 13.79 -5.47 24.59
CA ASP A 92 15.00 -5.10 25.35
C ASP A 92 16.25 -5.14 24.45
N VAL A 93 16.36 -6.17 23.63
CA VAL A 93 17.48 -6.30 22.67
C VAL A 93 17.36 -5.27 21.55
N ILE A 94 16.16 -5.00 21.05
CA ILE A 94 15.93 -3.93 20.05
C ILE A 94 16.38 -2.59 20.63
N SER A 95 16.05 -2.28 21.89
CA SER A 95 16.49 -1.05 22.56
C SER A 95 18.02 -0.98 22.63
N LEU A 96 18.68 -2.06 23.04
CA LEU A 96 20.14 -2.13 23.11
C LEU A 96 20.82 -1.89 21.76
N LEU A 97 20.25 -2.48 20.68
CA LEU A 97 20.73 -2.27 19.31
C LEU A 97 20.46 -0.84 18.84
N ALA A 98 19.32 -0.24 19.24
CA ALA A 98 18.99 1.14 18.91
C ALA A 98 19.95 2.13 19.56
N ASP A 99 20.25 1.97 20.85
CA ASP A 99 21.20 2.81 21.58
C ASP A 99 22.59 2.79 20.91
N LYS A 100 23.05 1.59 20.54
CA LYS A 100 24.32 1.43 19.82
C LYS A 100 24.30 2.04 18.42
N THR A 101 23.19 1.93 17.74
CA THR A 101 22.99 2.55 16.43
C THR A 101 23.03 4.06 16.52
N MET A 102 22.34 4.66 17.49
CA MET A 102 22.38 6.11 17.75
C MET A 102 23.79 6.60 18.10
N GLU A 103 24.53 5.84 18.92
CA GLU A 103 25.93 6.13 19.23
C GLU A 103 26.80 6.18 17.97
N LEU A 104 26.68 5.18 17.08
CA LEU A 104 27.50 5.07 15.87
C LEU A 104 27.14 6.07 14.78
N THR A 105 25.85 6.41 14.67
CA THR A 105 25.36 7.32 13.62
C THR A 105 25.31 8.78 14.03
N GLY A 106 25.38 9.07 15.34
CA GLY A 106 25.23 10.42 15.89
C GLY A 106 23.80 10.97 15.82
N VAL A 107 22.81 10.12 15.53
CA VAL A 107 21.39 10.50 15.44
C VAL A 107 20.77 10.39 16.83
N ALA A 108 20.04 11.42 17.26
CA ALA A 108 19.43 11.45 18.60
C ALA A 108 18.16 10.60 18.73
N ASP A 109 17.46 10.32 17.62
CA ASP A 109 16.26 9.49 17.56
C ASP A 109 16.20 8.82 16.19
N LEU A 110 15.97 7.51 16.18
CA LEU A 110 15.84 6.73 14.95
C LEU A 110 14.46 6.90 14.27
N GLY A 111 13.49 7.43 15.00
CA GLY A 111 12.16 7.73 14.49
C GLY A 111 11.39 6.51 13.98
N TYR A 112 10.39 6.79 13.15
CA TYR A 112 9.57 5.76 12.52
C TYR A 112 10.39 4.98 11.49
N GLY A 113 10.45 3.66 11.65
CA GLY A 113 11.31 2.80 10.80
C GLY A 113 12.73 2.60 11.35
N GLY A 114 12.99 2.99 12.59
CA GLY A 114 14.29 2.85 13.24
C GLY A 114 14.88 1.45 13.20
N GLN A 115 14.05 0.40 13.19
CA GLN A 115 14.54 -0.97 13.07
C GLN A 115 15.22 -1.27 11.72
N LEU A 116 14.81 -0.62 10.64
CA LEU A 116 15.52 -0.72 9.35
C LEU A 116 16.90 -0.06 9.44
N THR A 117 16.99 1.11 10.08
CA THR A 117 18.27 1.80 10.33
C THR A 117 19.18 0.97 11.22
N ILE A 118 18.65 0.29 12.23
CA ILE A 118 19.41 -0.67 13.04
C ILE A 118 19.98 -1.78 12.16
N MET A 119 19.14 -2.44 11.34
CA MET A 119 19.58 -3.52 10.46
C MET A 119 20.69 -3.07 9.50
N GLU A 120 20.52 -1.92 8.86
CA GLU A 120 21.53 -1.34 7.97
C GLU A 120 22.85 -1.06 8.71
N THR A 121 22.78 -0.48 9.92
CA THR A 121 23.96 -0.16 10.72
C THR A 121 24.68 -1.43 11.21
N VAL A 122 23.92 -2.46 11.62
CA VAL A 122 24.48 -3.76 11.99
C VAL A 122 25.19 -4.41 10.80
N GLN A 123 24.61 -4.39 9.60
CA GLN A 123 25.25 -4.93 8.39
C GLN A 123 26.54 -4.18 8.03
N LYS A 124 26.55 -2.86 8.26
CA LYS A 124 27.70 -2.01 7.95
C LYS A 124 28.85 -2.10 8.98
N TYR A 125 28.49 -2.23 10.26
CA TYR A 125 29.45 -2.24 11.39
C TYR A 125 29.21 -3.44 12.34
N PRO A 126 29.22 -4.70 11.87
CA PRO A 126 28.83 -5.85 12.68
C PRO A 126 29.70 -6.00 13.95
N GLU A 127 31.00 -5.72 13.86
CA GLU A 127 31.95 -5.85 14.97
C GLU A 127 31.57 -4.97 16.18
N ALA A 128 31.03 -3.77 15.92
CA ALA A 128 30.62 -2.87 16.98
C ALA A 128 29.43 -3.43 17.80
N PHE A 129 28.60 -4.25 17.17
CA PHE A 129 27.45 -4.89 17.83
C PHE A 129 27.80 -6.22 18.48
N LEU A 130 28.75 -6.97 17.95
CA LEU A 130 29.23 -8.24 18.54
C LEU A 130 29.86 -8.02 19.92
N ALA A 131 30.29 -6.81 20.25
CA ALA A 131 30.78 -6.45 21.57
C ALA A 131 29.66 -6.37 22.64
N LEU A 132 28.41 -6.33 22.23
CA LEU A 132 27.26 -6.28 23.14
C LEU A 132 26.90 -7.69 23.64
N PRO A 133 26.51 -7.83 24.94
CA PRO A 133 26.17 -9.13 25.48
C PRO A 133 24.86 -9.69 24.91
N GLY A 134 24.86 -10.96 24.51
CA GLY A 134 23.66 -11.69 24.13
C GLY A 134 23.06 -11.37 22.76
N VAL A 135 23.74 -10.60 21.91
CA VAL A 135 23.23 -10.19 20.59
C VAL A 135 23.89 -10.89 19.40
N SER A 136 24.90 -11.72 19.62
CA SER A 136 25.70 -12.34 18.54
C SER A 136 24.87 -13.13 17.54
N GLU A 137 23.90 -13.91 18.00
CA GLU A 137 22.99 -14.68 17.14
C GLU A 137 22.11 -13.76 16.30
N ILE A 138 21.61 -12.67 16.90
CA ILE A 138 20.75 -11.69 16.20
C ILE A 138 21.56 -10.93 15.16
N VAL A 139 22.81 -10.55 15.47
CA VAL A 139 23.71 -9.90 14.52
C VAL A 139 23.94 -10.80 13.30
N GLU A 140 24.16 -12.12 13.51
CA GLU A 140 24.33 -13.07 12.40
C GLU A 140 23.02 -13.24 11.59
N GLN A 141 21.85 -13.28 12.23
CA GLN A 141 20.57 -13.32 11.54
C GLN A 141 20.33 -12.05 10.70
N ILE A 142 20.68 -10.88 11.22
CA ILE A 142 20.58 -9.61 10.49
C ILE A 142 21.54 -9.58 9.29
N LYS A 143 22.76 -10.08 9.43
CA LYS A 143 23.74 -10.18 8.32
C LYS A 143 23.24 -11.10 7.20
N GLN A 144 22.52 -12.17 7.55
CA GLN A 144 21.94 -13.11 6.59
C GLN A 144 20.63 -12.59 5.97
N ALA A 145 20.02 -11.55 6.55
CA ALA A 145 18.82 -10.96 6.00
C ALA A 145 19.15 -10.23 4.68
N ASP A 146 18.71 -10.80 3.58
CA ASP A 146 18.90 -10.21 2.26
C ASP A 146 17.84 -9.11 2.00
N LEU A 147 18.25 -7.86 2.06
CA LEU A 147 17.44 -6.69 1.73
C LEU A 147 17.63 -6.25 0.27
N MET A 148 18.39 -7.02 -0.52
CA MET A 148 18.62 -6.73 -1.93
C MET A 148 17.55 -7.38 -2.79
N PHE A 149 16.97 -6.61 -3.70
CA PHE A 149 16.05 -7.10 -4.71
C PHE A 149 16.50 -6.62 -6.10
N LEU A 150 16.83 -7.54 -6.98
CA LEU A 150 17.36 -7.23 -8.33
C LEU A 150 18.55 -6.26 -8.32
N GLY A 151 19.42 -6.38 -7.32
CA GLY A 151 20.59 -5.50 -7.17
C GLY A 151 20.29 -4.13 -6.55
N ILE A 152 19.06 -3.90 -6.08
CA ILE A 152 18.63 -2.66 -5.43
C ILE A 152 18.43 -2.94 -3.95
N ASN A 153 19.09 -2.15 -3.08
CA ASN A 153 18.87 -2.21 -1.64
C ASN A 153 17.54 -1.53 -1.27
N LEU A 154 16.56 -2.33 -0.84
CA LEU A 154 15.22 -1.86 -0.50
C LEU A 154 15.13 -1.13 0.86
N SER A 155 16.17 -1.20 1.68
CA SER A 155 16.23 -0.47 2.96
C SER A 155 16.66 1.00 2.79
N GLU A 156 17.29 1.33 1.66
CA GLU A 156 17.76 2.69 1.42
C GLU A 156 16.64 3.62 0.92
N VAL A 157 16.66 4.86 1.44
CA VAL A 157 15.82 5.93 0.89
C VAL A 157 16.28 6.24 -0.54
N PRO A 158 15.35 6.27 -1.54
CA PRO A 158 15.71 6.56 -2.93
C PRO A 158 16.45 7.90 -3.08
N LYS A 159 17.66 7.87 -3.67
CA LYS A 159 18.46 9.05 -3.99
C LYS A 159 18.57 9.20 -5.50
N TRP A 160 18.54 10.43 -6.00
CA TRP A 160 18.58 10.73 -7.44
C TRP A 160 19.77 10.12 -8.18
N ALA A 161 20.90 9.93 -7.50
CA ALA A 161 22.13 9.37 -8.07
C ALA A 161 22.28 7.85 -7.82
N SER A 162 21.27 7.17 -7.26
CA SER A 162 21.30 5.74 -6.92
C SER A 162 20.34 4.94 -7.77
N ALA A 163 20.63 3.65 -7.96
CA ALA A 163 19.73 2.70 -8.62
C ALA A 163 18.36 2.61 -7.90
N THR A 164 18.29 2.98 -6.63
CA THR A 164 17.05 3.01 -5.84
C THR A 164 15.99 3.96 -6.40
N VAL A 165 16.36 4.97 -7.21
CA VAL A 165 15.41 5.86 -7.90
C VAL A 165 14.54 5.12 -8.92
N LEU A 166 14.97 3.96 -9.42
CA LEU A 166 14.18 3.15 -10.35
C LEU A 166 12.87 2.67 -9.72
N VAL A 167 12.84 2.43 -8.40
CA VAL A 167 11.64 1.94 -7.70
C VAL A 167 10.48 2.95 -7.81
N PRO A 168 10.61 4.22 -7.37
CA PRO A 168 9.54 5.20 -7.54
C PRO A 168 9.22 5.53 -9.00
N LEU A 169 10.21 5.52 -9.91
CA LEU A 169 9.98 5.76 -11.33
C LEU A 169 9.13 4.63 -11.96
N LEU A 170 9.47 3.37 -11.71
CA LEU A 170 8.71 2.23 -12.21
C LEU A 170 7.30 2.17 -11.60
N SER A 171 7.18 2.52 -10.32
CA SER A 171 5.89 2.62 -9.64
C SER A 171 5.02 3.70 -10.29
N GLY A 172 5.56 4.90 -10.50
CA GLY A 172 4.86 6.00 -11.19
C GLY A 172 4.47 5.65 -12.62
N ALA A 173 5.39 5.06 -13.40
CA ALA A 173 5.11 4.60 -14.75
C ALA A 173 4.01 3.54 -14.80
N SER A 174 4.05 2.56 -13.88
CA SER A 174 3.01 1.52 -13.79
C SER A 174 1.64 2.11 -13.43
N ALA A 175 1.59 3.07 -12.51
CA ALA A 175 0.36 3.76 -12.16
C ALA A 175 -0.21 4.57 -13.34
N LEU A 176 0.66 5.24 -14.09
CA LEU A 176 0.28 6.00 -15.28
C LEU A 176 -0.28 5.07 -16.36
N ILE A 177 0.41 3.97 -16.67
CA ILE A 177 -0.06 2.96 -17.65
C ILE A 177 -1.42 2.41 -17.23
N LEU A 178 -1.58 2.04 -15.95
CA LEU A 178 -2.84 1.55 -15.44
C LEU A 178 -3.96 2.58 -15.59
N SER A 179 -3.70 3.84 -15.28
CA SER A 179 -4.66 4.95 -15.43
C SER A 179 -5.07 5.15 -16.90
N LEU A 180 -4.11 5.12 -17.82
CA LEU A 180 -4.38 5.24 -19.27
C LEU A 180 -5.24 4.09 -19.78
N VAL A 181 -4.92 2.85 -19.40
CA VAL A 181 -5.70 1.67 -19.77
C VAL A 181 -7.12 1.76 -19.22
N GLN A 182 -7.29 2.11 -17.94
CA GLN A 182 -8.61 2.27 -17.33
C GLN A 182 -9.43 3.36 -18.02
N ASN A 183 -8.82 4.49 -18.37
CA ASN A 183 -9.50 5.57 -19.07
C ASN A 183 -9.92 5.16 -20.49
N SER A 184 -9.07 4.45 -21.22
CA SER A 184 -9.41 3.94 -22.55
C SER A 184 -10.58 2.97 -22.52
N VAL A 185 -10.64 2.08 -21.52
CA VAL A 185 -11.76 1.15 -21.35
C VAL A 185 -13.05 1.90 -21.03
N ASN A 186 -13.00 2.94 -20.20
CA ASN A 186 -14.17 3.77 -19.87
C ASN A 186 -14.72 4.52 -21.08
N VAL A 187 -13.85 5.03 -21.98
CA VAL A 187 -14.25 5.68 -23.22
C VAL A 187 -14.95 4.71 -24.16
N LEU A 188 -14.39 3.51 -24.35
CA LEU A 188 -14.99 2.47 -25.19
C LEU A 188 -16.36 2.01 -24.65
N GLN A 189 -16.53 1.94 -23.34
CA GLN A 189 -17.82 1.61 -22.71
C GLN A 189 -18.88 2.71 -22.93
N LYS A 190 -18.49 3.99 -22.95
CA LYS A 190 -19.39 5.10 -23.28
C LYS A 190 -19.86 5.07 -24.74
N GLU A 191 -18.95 4.77 -25.68
CA GLU A 191 -19.30 4.66 -27.10
C GLU A 191 -20.23 3.47 -27.42
N GLN A 192 -20.10 2.37 -26.65
CA GLN A 192 -21.00 1.21 -26.82
C GLN A 192 -22.39 1.40 -26.20
N SER A 193 -22.57 2.39 -25.34
CA SER A 193 -23.84 2.71 -24.67
C SER A 193 -24.60 3.86 -25.31
N ALA A 194 -24.04 4.52 -26.32
CA ALA A 194 -24.65 5.57 -27.14
C ALA A 194 -25.27 4.98 -28.40
#